data_b2b037613c2adff1f3e09295e2a06715
#
_entry.id   b2b037613c2adff1f3e09295e2a06715
#
_cell.length_a   1.000
_cell.length_b   1.000
_cell.length_c   1.000
_cell.angle_alpha   90.00
_cell.angle_beta   90.00
_cell.angle_gamma   90.00
#
_symmetry.space_group_name_H-M   'P 1'
#
loop_
_entity.id
_entity.type
_entity.pdbx_description
1 polymer ?
#
loop_
_entity_poly.entity_id
_entity_poly.type
_entity_poly.pdbx_seq_one_letter_code
_entity_poly.pdbx_strand_id
1 'polypeptide(L)'
;MKTIDIHTHGIGGYDTRTTVEDHILKIAGIHGAHGISEIIPTIYPATLRVMRENMLVVKKAMERQKADLSYQPSAISHEKIEKTPILEPATITGIHLEGPFLNPNKCGSLNAMTLIAPTESNFLELIEGFEDLIRIITVAPELDGADKLIRRIADMGIITSMGHSDATYAETEAGFKSGAKGITHIFNAMREFHHREPGILGFGLMNDDVYIEVIADPYHLDPKTIELIFRLKNPERIIIISDSVRESKAFAPSPVAVPGWRTGAGVTDMRGRLLGGSMTITEAAKRLIDAGYDEEIVTRCITENPERYLL
;
A
#
# COMPACT_ATOMS: atom_id res chain seq x y z
N MET A 1 -16.57 -12.93 1.82
CA MET A 1 -15.28 -12.43 2.34
C MET A 1 -15.03 -11.04 1.80
N LYS A 2 -14.41 -10.17 2.56
CA LYS A 2 -14.06 -8.82 2.12
C LYS A 2 -12.72 -8.86 1.40
N THR A 3 -12.64 -8.19 0.27
CA THR A 3 -11.39 -7.98 -0.47
C THR A 3 -10.77 -6.68 0.01
N ILE A 4 -9.54 -6.70 0.50
CA ILE A 4 -8.93 -5.57 1.22
C ILE A 4 -7.60 -5.18 0.58
N ASP A 5 -7.51 -3.94 0.09
CA ASP A 5 -6.25 -3.36 -0.39
C ASP A 5 -5.67 -2.42 0.68
N ILE A 6 -4.58 -2.85 1.30
CA ILE A 6 -3.96 -2.12 2.41
C ILE A 6 -2.91 -1.10 1.97
N HIS A 7 -2.64 -0.99 0.65
CA HIS A 7 -1.60 -0.12 0.12
C HIS A 7 -1.99 0.42 -1.26
N THR A 8 -2.54 1.63 -1.30
CA THR A 8 -2.94 2.33 -2.54
C THR A 8 -2.75 3.84 -2.40
N HIS A 9 -2.01 4.45 -3.32
CA HIS A 9 -1.75 5.90 -3.36
C HIS A 9 -2.73 6.65 -4.26
N GLY A 10 -3.42 5.94 -5.13
CA GLY A 10 -4.35 6.53 -6.07
C GLY A 10 -4.71 5.59 -7.20
N ILE A 11 -5.65 5.97 -8.06
CA ILE A 11 -6.07 5.20 -9.22
C ILE A 11 -6.91 6.07 -10.16
N GLY A 12 -6.91 5.80 -11.46
CA GLY A 12 -7.84 6.40 -12.41
C GLY A 12 -7.75 7.92 -12.52
N GLY A 13 -6.59 8.51 -12.33
CA GLY A 13 -6.35 9.95 -12.38
C GLY A 13 -6.43 10.67 -11.04
N TYR A 14 -6.76 9.98 -9.94
CA TYR A 14 -6.86 10.53 -8.59
C TYR A 14 -5.71 10.06 -7.71
N ASP A 15 -5.30 10.91 -6.73
CA ASP A 15 -4.09 10.72 -5.91
C ASP A 15 -4.38 11.13 -4.46
N THR A 16 -3.74 10.49 -3.50
CA THR A 16 -3.83 10.86 -2.07
C THR A 16 -3.12 12.17 -1.75
N ARG A 17 -2.23 12.66 -2.61
CA ARG A 17 -1.63 14.00 -2.56
C ARG A 17 -2.65 15.04 -3.05
N THR A 18 -3.70 15.24 -2.29
CA THR A 18 -4.83 16.11 -2.66
C THR A 18 -5.32 16.91 -1.46
N THR A 19 -5.95 18.03 -1.75
CA THR A 19 -6.70 18.84 -0.77
C THR A 19 -8.23 18.70 -0.97
N VAL A 20 -8.65 17.82 -1.90
CA VAL A 20 -10.04 17.64 -2.31
C VAL A 20 -10.54 16.26 -1.90
N GLU A 21 -11.50 16.19 -0.97
CA GLU A 21 -12.05 14.94 -0.45
C GLU A 21 -12.71 14.05 -1.51
N ASP A 22 -13.33 14.66 -2.52
CA ASP A 22 -13.94 13.92 -3.65
C ASP A 22 -12.92 13.06 -4.39
N HIS A 23 -11.63 13.42 -4.41
CA HIS A 23 -10.60 12.60 -5.03
C HIS A 23 -10.45 11.25 -4.27
N ILE A 24 -10.47 11.28 -2.95
CA ILE A 24 -10.39 10.06 -2.12
C ILE A 24 -11.64 9.19 -2.31
N LEU A 25 -12.83 9.81 -2.37
CA LEU A 25 -14.07 9.09 -2.66
C LEU A 25 -14.08 8.49 -4.08
N LYS A 26 -13.45 9.15 -5.07
CA LYS A 26 -13.29 8.61 -6.42
C LYS A 26 -12.33 7.41 -6.43
N ILE A 27 -11.23 7.48 -5.67
CA ILE A 27 -10.33 6.33 -5.47
C ILE A 27 -11.14 5.15 -4.93
N ALA A 28 -11.91 5.35 -3.85
CA ALA A 28 -12.76 4.31 -3.27
C ALA A 28 -13.80 3.77 -4.26
N GLY A 29 -14.43 4.65 -5.05
CA GLY A 29 -15.39 4.25 -6.08
C GLY A 29 -14.78 3.38 -7.17
N ILE A 30 -13.57 3.73 -7.65
CA ILE A 30 -12.88 2.95 -8.68
C ILE A 30 -12.46 1.58 -8.13
N HIS A 31 -11.89 1.53 -6.91
CA HIS A 31 -11.56 0.26 -6.27
C HIS A 31 -12.81 -0.62 -6.09
N GLY A 32 -13.91 -0.06 -5.62
CA GLY A 32 -15.20 -0.76 -5.51
C GLY A 32 -15.67 -1.33 -6.85
N ALA A 33 -15.58 -0.54 -7.94
CA ALA A 33 -15.91 -0.99 -9.30
C ALA A 33 -15.03 -2.16 -9.80
N HIS A 34 -13.88 -2.37 -9.19
CA HIS A 34 -13.00 -3.53 -9.41
C HIS A 34 -13.22 -4.66 -8.39
N GLY A 35 -14.28 -4.61 -7.58
CA GLY A 35 -14.64 -5.66 -6.62
C GLY A 35 -13.83 -5.64 -5.33
N ILE A 36 -13.21 -4.51 -4.98
CA ILE A 36 -12.49 -4.33 -3.72
C ILE A 36 -13.46 -3.76 -2.69
N SER A 37 -13.57 -4.42 -1.54
CA SER A 37 -14.53 -4.08 -0.48
C SER A 37 -14.01 -2.98 0.45
N GLU A 38 -12.71 -3.01 0.74
CA GLU A 38 -12.06 -2.08 1.67
C GLU A 38 -10.72 -1.61 1.12
N ILE A 39 -10.39 -0.34 1.40
CA ILE A 39 -9.09 0.24 1.07
C ILE A 39 -8.51 0.97 2.27
N ILE A 40 -7.18 1.01 2.34
CA ILE A 40 -6.43 1.88 3.26
C ILE A 40 -5.60 2.85 2.40
N PRO A 41 -6.11 4.07 2.11
CA PRO A 41 -5.36 5.05 1.35
C PRO A 41 -4.00 5.34 1.97
N THR A 42 -2.96 5.30 1.13
CA THR A 42 -1.56 5.44 1.54
C THR A 42 -1.06 6.85 1.28
N ILE A 43 -0.54 7.49 2.33
CA ILE A 43 0.01 8.85 2.28
C ILE A 43 1.50 8.76 1.98
N TYR A 44 1.94 9.43 0.92
CA TYR A 44 3.34 9.56 0.56
C TYR A 44 4.14 10.38 1.57
N PRO A 45 5.44 10.13 1.73
CA PRO A 45 6.31 10.99 2.52
C PRO A 45 6.40 12.39 1.91
N ALA A 46 6.17 13.37 2.77
CA ALA A 46 6.25 14.80 2.48
C ALA A 46 6.69 15.54 3.76
N THR A 47 6.65 16.87 3.78
CA THR A 47 6.77 17.57 5.05
C THR A 47 5.62 17.16 5.99
N LEU A 48 5.86 17.12 7.31
CA LEU A 48 4.85 16.74 8.30
C LEU A 48 3.53 17.49 8.07
N ARG A 49 3.61 18.80 7.79
CA ARG A 49 2.45 19.64 7.50
C ARG A 49 1.65 19.10 6.29
N VAL A 50 2.30 18.78 5.19
CA VAL A 50 1.62 18.28 3.97
C VAL A 50 1.04 16.89 4.20
N MET A 51 1.76 16.00 4.90
CA MET A 51 1.21 14.69 5.25
C MET A 51 -0.05 14.82 6.10
N ARG A 52 -0.05 15.70 7.10
CA ARG A 52 -1.21 15.99 7.95
C ARG A 52 -2.39 16.59 7.16
N GLU A 53 -2.09 17.51 6.21
CA GLU A 53 -3.11 18.03 5.28
C GLU A 53 -3.76 16.91 4.46
N ASN A 54 -2.96 15.98 3.90
CA ASN A 54 -3.47 14.82 3.15
C ASN A 54 -4.26 13.86 4.06
N MET A 55 -3.80 13.56 5.28
CA MET A 55 -4.54 12.75 6.25
C MET A 55 -5.90 13.39 6.60
N LEU A 56 -5.96 14.71 6.75
CA LEU A 56 -7.21 15.42 7.02
C LEU A 56 -8.22 15.24 5.88
N VAL A 57 -7.76 15.20 4.65
CA VAL A 57 -8.62 14.97 3.48
C VAL A 57 -9.19 13.54 3.50
N VAL A 58 -8.36 12.54 3.83
CA VAL A 58 -8.83 11.16 4.00
C VAL A 58 -9.83 11.07 5.15
N LYS A 59 -9.57 11.71 6.29
CA LYS A 59 -10.50 11.77 7.43
C LYS A 59 -11.88 12.31 7.02
N LYS A 60 -11.91 13.44 6.31
CA LYS A 60 -13.16 14.03 5.80
C LYS A 60 -13.90 13.10 4.83
N ALA A 61 -13.17 12.43 3.93
CA ALA A 61 -13.76 11.45 3.01
C ALA A 61 -14.37 10.26 3.77
N MET A 62 -13.69 9.76 4.83
CA MET A 62 -14.23 8.70 5.70
C MET A 62 -15.50 9.15 6.45
N GLU A 63 -15.51 10.37 6.99
CA GLU A 63 -16.67 10.96 7.67
C GLU A 63 -17.84 11.08 6.72
N ARG A 64 -17.62 11.58 5.51
CA ARG A 64 -18.64 11.70 4.46
C ARG A 64 -19.14 10.34 4.01
N GLN A 65 -18.28 9.37 3.77
CA GLN A 65 -18.70 8.02 3.40
C GLN A 65 -19.59 7.38 4.48
N LYS A 66 -19.29 7.60 5.77
CA LYS A 66 -20.14 7.15 6.89
C LYS A 66 -21.51 7.86 6.92
N ALA A 67 -21.53 9.16 6.62
CA ALA A 67 -22.77 9.93 6.54
C ALA A 67 -23.64 9.52 5.33
N ASP A 68 -23.02 9.24 4.18
CA ASP A 68 -23.67 8.82 2.95
C ASP A 68 -24.17 7.36 2.97
N LEU A 69 -23.69 6.51 3.90
CA LEU A 69 -24.33 5.21 4.20
C LEU A 69 -25.77 5.38 4.70
N SER A 70 -26.18 6.59 5.08
CA SER A 70 -27.58 7.01 5.28
C SER A 70 -28.23 7.58 4.02
N TYR A 71 -27.47 7.83 2.95
CA TYR A 71 -27.91 8.43 1.69
C TYR A 71 -27.97 7.35 0.60
N GLN A 72 -29.16 6.84 0.34
CA GLN A 72 -29.42 6.15 -0.94
C GLN A 72 -29.37 7.21 -2.05
N PRO A 73 -28.55 7.05 -3.09
CA PRO A 73 -28.55 7.98 -4.19
C PRO A 73 -29.95 7.98 -4.81
N SER A 74 -30.65 9.11 -4.70
CA SER A 74 -31.89 9.35 -5.41
C SER A 74 -31.65 9.10 -6.90
N ALA A 75 -32.47 8.22 -7.47
CA ALA A 75 -32.44 7.75 -8.83
C ALA A 75 -32.05 8.85 -9.83
N ILE A 76 -30.90 8.73 -10.43
CA ILE A 76 -30.58 9.39 -11.69
C ILE A 76 -31.49 8.73 -12.73
N SER A 77 -32.29 9.56 -13.43
CA SER A 77 -33.27 9.23 -14.42
C SER A 77 -32.93 8.06 -15.34
N HIS A 78 -33.87 7.14 -15.45
CA HIS A 78 -33.83 5.93 -16.26
C HIS A 78 -33.62 6.24 -17.75
N GLU A 79 -32.40 6.06 -18.23
CA GLU A 79 -32.15 5.51 -19.55
C GLU A 79 -31.63 4.08 -19.37
N LYS A 80 -32.23 3.13 -20.13
CA LYS A 80 -31.98 1.71 -20.07
C LYS A 80 -30.52 1.41 -20.42
N ILE A 81 -29.69 1.30 -19.39
CA ILE A 81 -28.37 0.64 -19.49
C ILE A 81 -28.56 -0.75 -18.91
N GLU A 82 -28.13 -1.78 -19.66
CA GLU A 82 -28.14 -3.17 -19.22
C GLU A 82 -27.60 -3.29 -17.80
N LYS A 83 -28.25 -4.14 -16.98
CA LYS A 83 -27.98 -4.33 -15.56
C LYS A 83 -26.55 -4.89 -15.33
N THR A 84 -25.56 -4.03 -15.38
CA THR A 84 -24.30 -4.29 -14.68
C THR A 84 -24.58 -4.06 -13.20
N PRO A 85 -24.23 -4.99 -12.31
CA PRO A 85 -24.41 -4.75 -10.88
C PRO A 85 -23.64 -3.47 -10.51
N ILE A 86 -24.32 -2.50 -9.91
CA ILE A 86 -23.68 -1.31 -9.34
C ILE A 86 -22.87 -1.83 -8.17
N LEU A 87 -21.55 -1.97 -8.35
CA LEU A 87 -20.65 -2.33 -7.26
C LEU A 87 -20.54 -1.13 -6.31
N GLU A 88 -20.70 -1.40 -5.02
CA GLU A 88 -20.58 -0.38 -3.98
C GLU A 88 -19.14 0.17 -3.94
N PRO A 89 -18.96 1.47 -3.65
CA PRO A 89 -17.63 2.00 -3.40
C PRO A 89 -16.90 1.22 -2.28
N ALA A 90 -15.60 1.02 -2.41
CA ALA A 90 -14.81 0.42 -1.35
C ALA A 90 -14.90 1.27 -0.07
N THR A 91 -15.02 0.64 1.07
CA THR A 91 -15.00 1.33 2.37
C THR A 91 -13.58 1.79 2.70
N ILE A 92 -13.42 3.05 3.09
CA ILE A 92 -12.15 3.57 3.57
C ILE A 92 -12.05 3.24 5.07
N THR A 93 -11.11 2.34 5.45
CA THR A 93 -11.05 1.78 6.80
C THR A 93 -9.92 2.32 7.67
N GLY A 94 -9.13 3.25 7.14
CA GLY A 94 -8.03 3.90 7.83
C GLY A 94 -7.03 4.56 6.91
N ILE A 95 -5.84 4.81 7.41
CA ILE A 95 -4.73 5.46 6.71
C ILE A 95 -3.48 4.60 6.86
N HIS A 96 -2.76 4.40 5.75
CA HIS A 96 -1.39 3.89 5.75
C HIS A 96 -0.43 5.07 5.53
N LEU A 97 0.61 5.19 6.35
CA LEU A 97 1.69 6.16 6.15
C LEU A 97 2.90 5.43 5.56
N GLU A 98 3.22 5.67 4.31
CA GLU A 98 4.46 5.17 3.73
C GLU A 98 5.62 6.10 4.09
N GLY A 99 6.18 5.89 5.26
CA GLY A 99 7.18 6.80 5.86
C GLY A 99 6.55 7.90 6.73
N PRO A 100 7.27 8.99 7.01
CA PRO A 100 8.51 9.49 6.39
C PRO A 100 9.82 8.93 6.98
N PHE A 101 9.79 7.92 7.82
CA PHE A 101 10.92 7.33 8.53
C PHE A 101 11.60 6.23 7.71
N LEU A 102 12.06 6.58 6.49
CA LEU A 102 12.58 5.66 5.47
C LEU A 102 14.04 5.95 5.17
N ASN A 103 14.75 4.97 4.60
CA ASN A 103 16.15 5.15 4.21
C ASN A 103 16.25 5.96 2.89
N PRO A 104 16.93 7.13 2.88
CA PRO A 104 17.07 7.94 1.68
C PRO A 104 17.74 7.22 0.49
N ASN A 105 18.61 6.23 0.76
CA ASN A 105 19.26 5.44 -0.28
C ASN A 105 18.34 4.37 -0.89
N LYS A 106 17.19 4.10 -0.27
CA LYS A 106 16.18 3.13 -0.68
C LYS A 106 14.81 3.78 -0.92
N CYS A 107 14.80 5.07 -1.22
CA CYS A 107 13.56 5.83 -1.44
C CYS A 107 12.79 5.41 -2.71
N GLY A 108 13.37 4.64 -3.63
CA GLY A 108 12.69 4.26 -4.88
C GLY A 108 12.27 5.48 -5.70
N SER A 109 10.97 5.63 -5.94
CA SER A 109 10.39 6.80 -6.63
C SER A 109 10.06 7.97 -5.69
N LEU A 110 10.14 7.75 -4.37
CA LEU A 110 9.83 8.77 -3.36
C LEU A 110 10.88 9.89 -3.32
N ASN A 111 10.50 11.04 -2.75
CA ASN A 111 11.42 12.17 -2.61
C ASN A 111 12.28 12.02 -1.35
N ALA A 112 13.55 11.67 -1.51
CA ALA A 112 14.48 11.51 -0.39
C ALA A 112 14.62 12.76 0.50
N MET A 113 14.35 13.96 -0.02
CA MET A 113 14.45 15.22 0.73
C MET A 113 13.34 15.41 1.77
N THR A 114 12.29 14.58 1.74
CA THR A 114 11.17 14.63 2.69
C THR A 114 11.27 13.59 3.79
N LEU A 115 12.30 12.74 3.74
CA LEU A 115 12.52 11.71 4.75
C LEU A 115 13.20 12.30 5.98
N ILE A 116 12.76 11.87 7.15
CA ILE A 116 13.20 12.40 8.43
C ILE A 116 13.57 11.29 9.41
N ALA A 117 14.32 11.65 10.45
CA ALA A 117 14.73 10.71 11.49
C ALA A 117 13.52 10.14 12.28
N PRO A 118 13.54 8.84 12.64
CA PRO A 118 12.49 8.16 13.39
C PRO A 118 12.52 8.52 14.89
N THR A 119 12.32 9.79 15.19
CA THR A 119 12.24 10.27 16.58
C THR A 119 10.80 10.27 17.08
N GLU A 120 10.61 10.04 18.38
CA GLU A 120 9.29 10.12 19.00
C GLU A 120 8.62 11.48 18.79
N SER A 121 9.40 12.58 18.83
CA SER A 121 8.88 13.94 18.60
C SER A 121 8.29 14.07 17.18
N ASN A 122 9.05 13.64 16.15
CA ASN A 122 8.57 13.71 14.76
C ASN A 122 7.33 12.83 14.56
N PHE A 123 7.31 11.67 15.20
CA PHE A 123 6.19 10.75 15.13
C PHE A 123 4.93 11.34 15.78
N LEU A 124 5.02 11.83 17.01
CA LEU A 124 3.87 12.40 17.71
C LEU A 124 3.34 13.64 16.98
N GLU A 125 4.22 14.54 16.48
CA GLU A 125 3.80 15.68 15.65
C GLU A 125 3.06 15.23 14.39
N LEU A 126 3.53 14.15 13.73
CA LEU A 126 2.89 13.64 12.53
C LEU A 126 1.47 13.13 12.80
N ILE A 127 1.28 12.33 13.85
CA ILE A 127 0.03 11.59 14.08
C ILE A 127 -1.00 12.32 14.93
N GLU A 128 -0.65 13.43 15.61
CA GLU A 128 -1.52 14.16 16.52
C GLU A 128 -2.91 14.46 15.92
N GLY A 129 -3.97 13.91 16.54
CA GLY A 129 -5.36 14.01 16.10
C GLY A 129 -5.77 13.06 14.95
N PHE A 130 -4.89 12.10 14.61
CA PHE A 130 -5.14 11.06 13.62
C PHE A 130 -4.88 9.65 14.17
N GLU A 131 -4.56 9.50 15.45
CA GLU A 131 -4.12 8.27 16.10
C GLU A 131 -5.06 7.09 15.81
N ASP A 132 -6.37 7.33 15.93
CA ASP A 132 -7.41 6.32 15.71
C ASP A 132 -7.64 5.95 14.24
N LEU A 133 -7.07 6.71 13.31
CA LEU A 133 -7.26 6.52 11.87
C LEU A 133 -6.06 5.83 11.21
N ILE A 134 -4.86 5.96 11.80
CA ILE A 134 -3.66 5.36 11.24
C ILE A 134 -3.63 3.88 11.59
N ARG A 135 -3.60 3.04 10.55
CA ARG A 135 -3.59 1.58 10.70
C ARG A 135 -2.19 1.01 10.51
N ILE A 136 -1.44 1.55 9.56
CA ILE A 136 -0.13 1.04 9.16
C ILE A 136 0.85 2.21 9.00
N ILE A 137 2.10 2.01 9.41
CA ILE A 137 3.21 2.93 9.14
C ILE A 137 4.39 2.12 8.60
N THR A 138 4.90 2.50 7.43
CA THR A 138 6.14 1.93 6.90
C THR A 138 7.35 2.65 7.49
N VAL A 139 8.30 1.87 8.03
CA VAL A 139 9.53 2.34 8.68
C VAL A 139 10.73 1.53 8.21
N ALA A 140 11.86 2.19 7.98
CA ALA A 140 13.14 1.50 7.74
C ALA A 140 13.79 1.12 9.09
N PRO A 141 13.91 -0.17 9.41
CA PRO A 141 14.26 -0.62 10.76
C PRO A 141 15.73 -0.37 11.13
N GLU A 142 16.62 -0.15 10.17
CA GLU A 142 18.04 0.12 10.36
C GLU A 142 18.35 1.56 10.77
N LEU A 143 17.38 2.47 10.70
CA LEU A 143 17.58 3.88 11.06
C LEU A 143 17.81 4.01 12.56
N ASP A 144 18.69 4.92 12.96
CA ASP A 144 18.96 5.18 14.37
C ASP A 144 17.69 5.60 15.12
N GLY A 145 17.35 4.86 16.18
CA GLY A 145 16.14 5.05 16.96
C GLY A 145 14.87 4.37 16.40
N ALA A 146 14.94 3.69 15.24
CA ALA A 146 13.80 3.03 14.65
C ALA A 146 13.23 1.90 15.54
N ASP A 147 14.08 1.17 16.27
CA ASP A 147 13.67 0.12 17.21
C ASP A 147 12.74 0.67 18.31
N LYS A 148 13.07 1.85 18.85
CA LYS A 148 12.26 2.52 19.87
C LYS A 148 10.96 3.05 19.29
N LEU A 149 11.03 3.62 18.08
CA LEU A 149 9.86 4.12 17.39
C LEU A 149 8.89 2.99 17.04
N ILE A 150 9.39 1.87 16.50
CA ILE A 150 8.58 0.67 16.17
C ILE A 150 7.86 0.16 17.42
N ARG A 151 8.54 0.10 18.56
CA ARG A 151 7.92 -0.29 19.84
C ARG A 151 6.82 0.68 20.25
N ARG A 152 7.08 1.99 20.14
CA ARG A 152 6.11 3.03 20.45
C ARG A 152 4.86 2.94 19.57
N ILE A 153 5.04 2.70 18.27
CA ILE A 153 3.95 2.49 17.30
C ILE A 153 3.12 1.26 17.69
N ALA A 154 3.80 0.13 18.02
CA ALA A 154 3.14 -1.10 18.44
C ALA A 154 2.36 -0.94 19.75
N ASP A 155 2.89 -0.20 20.73
CA ASP A 155 2.22 0.11 22.00
C ASP A 155 0.92 0.92 21.79
N MET A 156 0.80 1.64 20.68
CA MET A 156 -0.42 2.36 20.29
C MET A 156 -1.41 1.51 19.48
N GLY A 157 -1.08 0.25 19.23
CA GLY A 157 -1.91 -0.65 18.42
C GLY A 157 -1.85 -0.36 16.91
N ILE A 158 -0.89 0.45 16.48
CA ILE A 158 -0.64 0.74 15.07
C ILE A 158 0.35 -0.29 14.52
N ILE A 159 0.13 -0.75 13.30
CA ILE A 159 1.00 -1.74 12.66
C ILE A 159 2.23 -1.05 12.07
N THR A 160 3.41 -1.55 12.37
CA THR A 160 4.63 -1.20 11.63
C THR A 160 4.87 -2.23 10.54
N SER A 161 5.00 -1.77 9.29
CA SER A 161 5.54 -2.51 8.15
C SER A 161 6.97 -2.03 7.88
N MET A 162 7.93 -2.93 7.69
CA MET A 162 9.32 -2.57 7.40
C MET A 162 9.51 -2.43 5.88
N GLY A 163 10.08 -1.33 5.41
CA GLY A 163 10.26 -1.11 3.98
C GLY A 163 11.11 0.10 3.66
N HIS A 164 11.39 0.33 2.38
CA HIS A 164 12.32 1.38 1.94
C HIS A 164 13.62 1.38 2.74
N SER A 165 14.25 0.22 2.80
CA SER A 165 15.21 -0.15 3.83
C SER A 165 16.45 -0.80 3.23
N ASP A 166 17.62 -0.43 3.75
CA ASP A 166 18.88 -1.13 3.49
C ASP A 166 19.28 -2.06 4.66
N ALA A 167 18.29 -2.51 5.44
CA ALA A 167 18.52 -3.33 6.62
C ALA A 167 19.21 -4.66 6.31
N THR A 168 20.17 -5.02 7.15
CA THR A 168 20.70 -6.37 7.27
C THR A 168 19.64 -7.32 7.82
N TYR A 169 19.90 -8.62 7.76
CA TYR A 169 19.02 -9.61 8.39
C TYR A 169 18.85 -9.34 9.90
N ALA A 170 19.93 -9.03 10.59
CA ALA A 170 19.91 -8.77 12.03
C ALA A 170 19.15 -7.49 12.41
N GLU A 171 19.28 -6.41 11.62
CA GLU A 171 18.51 -5.17 11.83
C GLU A 171 17.02 -5.38 11.57
N THR A 172 16.68 -6.18 10.56
CA THR A 172 15.27 -6.54 10.28
C THR A 172 14.68 -7.39 11.42
N GLU A 173 15.45 -8.36 11.92
CA GLU A 173 15.06 -9.17 13.08
C GLU A 173 14.86 -8.31 14.33
N ALA A 174 15.70 -7.31 14.55
CA ALA A 174 15.56 -6.36 15.65
C ALA A 174 14.28 -5.52 15.51
N GLY A 175 13.97 -5.04 14.31
CA GLY A 175 12.71 -4.35 14.00
C GLY A 175 11.48 -5.22 14.26
N PHE A 176 11.51 -6.47 13.83
CA PHE A 176 10.45 -7.44 14.10
C PHE A 176 10.29 -7.71 15.60
N LYS A 177 11.39 -7.95 16.34
CA LYS A 177 11.37 -8.12 17.81
C LYS A 177 10.90 -6.87 18.56
N SER A 178 11.02 -5.70 17.94
CA SER A 178 10.51 -4.44 18.48
C SER A 178 9.00 -4.25 18.24
N GLY A 179 8.35 -5.12 17.45
CA GLY A 179 6.90 -5.13 17.24
C GLY A 179 6.44 -4.88 15.81
N ALA A 180 7.36 -4.77 14.83
CA ALA A 180 6.96 -4.73 13.44
C ALA A 180 6.27 -6.04 13.03
N LYS A 181 5.19 -5.95 12.25
CA LYS A 181 4.41 -7.14 11.83
C LYS A 181 4.57 -7.48 10.34
N GLY A 182 5.02 -6.54 9.51
CA GLY A 182 5.04 -6.72 8.05
C GLY A 182 6.30 -6.20 7.38
N ILE A 183 6.42 -6.52 6.09
CA ILE A 183 7.40 -5.98 5.15
C ILE A 183 6.66 -5.44 3.95
N THR A 184 6.81 -4.13 3.69
CA THR A 184 6.15 -3.40 2.62
C THR A 184 6.73 -3.81 1.26
N HIS A 185 5.88 -4.07 0.28
CA HIS A 185 6.18 -4.40 -1.13
C HIS A 185 7.54 -5.09 -1.34
N ILE A 186 7.67 -6.29 -0.76
CA ILE A 186 8.93 -7.06 -0.74
C ILE A 186 9.64 -7.08 -2.11
N PHE A 187 10.95 -7.01 -2.13
CA PHE A 187 11.87 -6.82 -3.26
C PHE A 187 11.97 -5.38 -3.78
N ASN A 188 11.00 -4.52 -3.55
CA ASN A 188 11.01 -3.15 -4.09
C ASN A 188 11.61 -2.18 -3.08
N ALA A 189 12.51 -1.30 -3.56
CA ALA A 189 13.15 -0.26 -2.74
C ALA A 189 13.80 -0.78 -1.43
N MET A 190 14.47 -1.92 -1.47
CA MET A 190 15.14 -2.50 -0.30
C MET A 190 16.49 -3.13 -0.64
N ARG A 191 17.23 -3.57 0.40
CA ARG A 191 18.49 -4.29 0.23
C ARG A 191 18.26 -5.54 -0.61
N GLU A 192 19.14 -5.76 -1.59
CA GLU A 192 19.12 -6.96 -2.42
C GLU A 192 19.58 -8.20 -1.61
N PHE A 193 19.04 -9.37 -1.96
CA PHE A 193 19.47 -10.64 -1.38
C PHE A 193 20.90 -10.97 -1.77
N HIS A 194 21.75 -11.20 -0.80
CA HIS A 194 23.12 -11.61 -1.03
C HIS A 194 23.46 -12.85 -0.17
N HIS A 195 24.19 -13.83 -0.73
CA HIS A 195 24.46 -15.11 -0.10
C HIS A 195 25.23 -15.04 1.24
N ARG A 196 25.87 -13.92 1.57
CA ARG A 196 26.56 -13.67 2.86
C ARG A 196 25.79 -12.69 3.75
N GLU A 197 24.81 -11.98 3.22
CA GLU A 197 23.93 -11.07 3.95
C GLU A 197 22.54 -11.06 3.30
N PRO A 198 21.64 -11.95 3.74
CA PRO A 198 20.32 -12.09 3.10
C PRO A 198 19.43 -10.85 3.21
N GLY A 199 19.73 -9.97 4.15
CA GLY A 199 19.02 -8.71 4.36
C GLY A 199 17.56 -8.89 4.74
N ILE A 200 16.83 -7.79 4.58
CA ILE A 200 15.38 -7.74 4.82
C ILE A 200 14.61 -8.75 3.94
N LEU A 201 15.07 -9.01 2.71
CA LEU A 201 14.50 -10.03 1.83
C LEU A 201 14.59 -11.43 2.41
N GLY A 202 15.79 -11.82 2.89
CA GLY A 202 16.01 -13.13 3.50
C GLY A 202 15.19 -13.31 4.75
N PHE A 203 15.11 -12.29 5.60
CA PHE A 203 14.25 -12.33 6.79
C PHE A 203 12.79 -12.49 6.40
N GLY A 204 12.28 -11.68 5.45
CA GLY A 204 10.90 -11.71 5.01
C GLY A 204 10.45 -13.04 4.44
N LEU A 205 11.31 -13.69 3.66
CA LEU A 205 11.01 -14.98 3.04
C LEU A 205 11.10 -16.16 4.00
N MET A 206 12.00 -16.10 4.99
CA MET A 206 12.33 -17.23 5.87
C MET A 206 11.61 -17.19 7.23
N ASN A 207 11.13 -16.05 7.67
CA ASN A 207 10.40 -15.92 8.93
C ASN A 207 8.91 -16.18 8.71
N ASP A 208 8.35 -17.19 9.39
CA ASP A 208 6.96 -17.64 9.22
C ASP A 208 5.92 -16.72 9.85
N ASP A 209 6.33 -15.80 10.72
CA ASP A 209 5.40 -14.95 11.48
C ASP A 209 5.24 -13.55 10.88
N VAL A 210 6.25 -13.03 10.17
CA VAL A 210 6.18 -11.71 9.54
C VAL A 210 5.32 -11.77 8.27
N TYR A 211 4.43 -10.80 8.08
CA TYR A 211 3.71 -10.64 6.82
C TYR A 211 4.59 -10.01 5.75
N ILE A 212 4.33 -10.32 4.50
CA ILE A 212 4.96 -9.65 3.36
C ILE A 212 3.91 -9.13 2.40
N GLU A 213 4.07 -7.90 1.96
CA GLU A 213 3.25 -7.30 0.91
C GLU A 213 3.90 -7.58 -0.45
N VAL A 214 3.08 -7.96 -1.45
CA VAL A 214 3.54 -8.36 -2.78
C VAL A 214 2.78 -7.58 -3.84
N ILE A 215 3.49 -6.81 -4.66
CA ILE A 215 2.94 -6.22 -5.89
C ILE A 215 3.03 -7.29 -6.98
N ALA A 216 1.91 -7.94 -7.28
CA ALA A 216 1.89 -9.09 -8.19
C ALA A 216 1.55 -8.72 -9.65
N ASP A 217 1.91 -7.50 -10.07
CA ASP A 217 1.82 -7.07 -11.46
C ASP A 217 3.01 -7.62 -12.31
N PRO A 218 2.99 -7.50 -13.63
CA PRO A 218 4.05 -8.06 -14.49
C PRO A 218 5.34 -7.21 -14.55
N TYR A 219 5.42 -6.08 -13.82
CA TYR A 219 6.50 -5.11 -13.95
C TYR A 219 7.37 -5.01 -12.72
N HIS A 220 6.80 -5.19 -11.52
CA HIS A 220 7.51 -5.12 -10.25
C HIS A 220 8.29 -6.39 -9.95
N LEU A 221 7.70 -7.54 -10.23
CA LEU A 221 8.31 -8.83 -9.94
C LEU A 221 8.27 -9.75 -11.17
N ASP A 222 9.43 -10.33 -11.49
CA ASP A 222 9.50 -11.42 -12.46
C ASP A 222 8.63 -12.60 -12.00
N PRO A 223 7.94 -13.32 -12.91
CA PRO A 223 7.14 -14.49 -12.55
C PRO A 223 7.89 -15.53 -11.73
N LYS A 224 9.19 -15.71 -11.93
CA LYS A 224 10.03 -16.62 -11.15
C LYS A 224 10.27 -16.11 -9.71
N THR A 225 10.32 -14.80 -9.52
CA THR A 225 10.39 -14.20 -8.19
C THR A 225 9.08 -14.41 -7.43
N ILE A 226 7.94 -14.26 -8.10
CA ILE A 226 6.63 -14.57 -7.50
C ILE A 226 6.55 -16.06 -7.16
N GLU A 227 6.99 -16.95 -8.05
CA GLU A 227 7.05 -18.41 -7.80
C GLU A 227 7.93 -18.70 -6.56
N LEU A 228 9.10 -18.04 -6.43
CA LEU A 228 9.98 -18.18 -5.27
C LEU A 228 9.27 -17.78 -3.97
N ILE A 229 8.56 -16.64 -3.97
CA ILE A 229 7.78 -16.17 -2.82
C ILE A 229 6.78 -17.24 -2.38
N PHE A 230 5.93 -17.73 -3.29
CA PHE A 230 4.89 -18.71 -2.96
C PHE A 230 5.44 -20.09 -2.59
N ARG A 231 6.68 -20.40 -2.95
CA ARG A 231 7.36 -21.66 -2.55
C ARG A 231 7.99 -21.58 -1.16
N LEU A 232 8.51 -20.42 -0.77
CA LEU A 232 9.27 -20.28 0.46
C LEU A 232 8.43 -19.73 1.61
N LYS A 233 7.54 -18.80 1.31
CA LYS A 233 6.78 -18.08 2.33
C LYS A 233 5.53 -18.84 2.77
N ASN A 234 5.28 -18.85 4.08
CA ASN A 234 3.99 -19.29 4.61
C ASN A 234 2.84 -18.54 3.91
N PRO A 235 1.94 -19.23 3.18
CA PRO A 235 0.87 -18.59 2.41
C PRO A 235 -0.06 -17.71 3.26
N GLU A 236 -0.19 -17.97 4.57
CA GLU A 236 -1.00 -17.16 5.48
C GLU A 236 -0.37 -15.81 5.83
N ARG A 237 0.85 -15.57 5.39
CA ARG A 237 1.63 -14.35 5.62
C ARG A 237 1.93 -13.56 4.34
N ILE A 238 1.31 -13.94 3.22
CA ILE A 238 1.40 -13.21 1.96
C ILE A 238 0.17 -12.31 1.81
N ILE A 239 0.39 -11.03 1.57
CA ILE A 239 -0.66 -10.06 1.25
C ILE A 239 -0.38 -9.50 -0.13
N ILE A 240 -1.32 -9.64 -1.06
CA ILE A 240 -1.23 -8.97 -2.35
C ILE A 240 -1.77 -7.56 -2.20
N ILE A 241 -0.96 -6.58 -2.60
CA ILE A 241 -1.30 -5.16 -2.60
C ILE A 241 -1.31 -4.61 -4.02
N SER A 242 -2.04 -3.53 -4.26
CA SER A 242 -1.97 -2.86 -5.55
C SER A 242 -0.75 -1.94 -5.66
N ASP A 243 -0.42 -1.25 -4.61
CA ASP A 243 0.49 -0.10 -4.65
C ASP A 243 0.15 0.84 -5.82
N SER A 244 -1.16 0.93 -6.12
CA SER A 244 -1.64 1.70 -7.25
C SER A 244 -1.41 3.19 -7.02
N VAL A 245 -1.13 3.89 -8.10
CA VAL A 245 -0.89 5.32 -8.13
C VAL A 245 -1.86 6.00 -9.07
N ARG A 246 -1.88 7.33 -9.08
CA ARG A 246 -2.78 8.14 -9.91
C ARG A 246 -2.93 7.62 -11.35
N GLU A 247 -1.86 7.15 -11.94
CA GLU A 247 -1.76 6.73 -13.34
C GLU A 247 -2.22 5.30 -13.56
N SER A 248 -2.37 4.52 -12.49
CA SER A 248 -2.92 3.18 -12.55
C SER A 248 -4.38 3.27 -13.02
N LYS A 249 -4.73 2.49 -14.07
CA LYS A 249 -6.09 2.51 -14.65
C LYS A 249 -6.60 3.88 -15.08
N ALA A 250 -5.73 4.86 -15.35
CA ALA A 250 -6.15 6.08 -15.99
C ALA A 250 -6.69 5.75 -17.40
N PHE A 251 -8.00 5.93 -17.60
CA PHE A 251 -8.69 5.66 -18.85
C PHE A 251 -8.15 6.55 -19.95
N ALA A 252 -7.71 5.91 -21.05
CA ALA A 252 -7.30 6.45 -22.33
C ALA A 252 -6.17 7.52 -22.25
N PRO A 253 -5.42 7.74 -23.29
CA PRO A 253 -4.46 8.84 -23.29
C PRO A 253 -5.25 10.10 -22.96
N SER A 254 -5.07 10.64 -21.76
CA SER A 254 -5.54 11.97 -21.45
C SER A 254 -5.11 12.87 -22.62
N PRO A 255 -5.99 13.71 -23.19
CA PRO A 255 -5.59 14.65 -24.23
C PRO A 255 -4.50 15.62 -23.72
N VAL A 256 -4.23 15.64 -22.46
CA VAL A 256 -3.03 16.19 -21.85
C VAL A 256 -2.10 15.01 -21.56
N ALA A 257 -1.34 14.58 -22.58
CA ALA A 257 -0.17 13.75 -22.35
C ALA A 257 0.71 14.53 -21.39
N VAL A 258 0.79 14.07 -20.13
CA VAL A 258 1.83 14.59 -19.24
C VAL A 258 3.13 14.13 -19.88
N PRO A 259 4.01 15.06 -20.35
CA PRO A 259 5.21 14.65 -21.06
C PRO A 259 6.02 13.73 -20.14
N GLY A 260 6.28 12.51 -20.59
CA GLY A 260 7.14 11.57 -19.88
C GLY A 260 6.53 10.26 -19.39
N TRP A 261 5.29 9.95 -19.72
CA TRP A 261 4.62 8.73 -19.27
C TRP A 261 4.54 7.68 -20.39
N ARG A 262 4.95 6.45 -20.11
CA ARG A 262 4.80 5.31 -21.02
C ARG A 262 3.77 4.34 -20.47
N THR A 263 2.65 4.21 -21.15
CA THR A 263 1.69 3.10 -20.98
C THR A 263 2.19 1.93 -21.83
N GLY A 264 2.67 0.88 -21.21
CA GLY A 264 3.17 -0.31 -21.93
C GLY A 264 4.39 -0.98 -21.28
N ALA A 265 5.01 -0.31 -20.30
CA ALA A 265 6.16 -0.81 -19.54
C ALA A 265 5.95 -0.63 -18.02
N GLY A 266 4.71 -0.77 -17.51
CA GLY A 266 4.36 -0.38 -16.14
C GLY A 266 4.11 1.13 -16.01
N VAL A 267 3.81 1.57 -14.81
CA VAL A 267 3.66 2.99 -14.48
C VAL A 267 5.03 3.55 -14.12
N THR A 268 5.67 4.23 -15.06
CA THR A 268 7.07 4.70 -14.91
C THR A 268 7.19 6.21 -15.06
N ASP A 269 8.22 6.79 -14.41
CA ASP A 269 8.65 8.17 -14.64
C ASP A 269 9.45 8.28 -15.96
N MET A 270 9.87 9.52 -16.30
CA MET A 270 10.69 9.82 -17.50
C MET A 270 12.02 9.07 -17.54
N ARG A 271 12.53 8.61 -16.40
CA ARG A 271 13.79 7.86 -16.27
C ARG A 271 13.56 6.35 -16.31
N GLY A 272 12.30 5.89 -16.48
CA GLY A 272 11.94 4.48 -16.51
C GLY A 272 11.85 3.83 -15.13
N ARG A 273 11.84 4.61 -14.02
CA ARG A 273 11.63 4.06 -12.68
C ARG A 273 10.14 3.81 -12.47
N LEU A 274 9.80 2.65 -11.94
CA LEU A 274 8.43 2.34 -11.53
C LEU A 274 7.98 3.32 -10.43
N LEU A 275 6.76 3.82 -10.58
CA LEU A 275 6.14 4.75 -9.63
C LEU A 275 5.17 4.06 -8.69
N GLY A 276 4.62 2.93 -9.11
CA GLY A 276 3.67 2.11 -8.37
C GLY A 276 3.04 1.06 -9.26
N GLY A 277 2.14 0.26 -8.71
CA GLY A 277 1.53 -0.87 -9.36
C GLY A 277 0.57 -0.49 -10.48
N SER A 278 0.48 -1.36 -11.47
CA SER A 278 -0.33 -1.17 -12.67
C SER A 278 -1.71 -1.84 -12.61
N MET A 279 -1.94 -2.69 -11.61
CA MET A 279 -3.12 -3.53 -11.45
C MET A 279 -3.78 -3.33 -10.10
N THR A 280 -5.10 -3.54 -10.06
CA THR A 280 -5.81 -3.74 -8.79
C THR A 280 -5.48 -5.12 -8.21
N ILE A 281 -5.72 -5.31 -6.90
CA ILE A 281 -5.43 -6.59 -6.25
C ILE A 281 -6.27 -7.74 -6.83
N THR A 282 -7.49 -7.48 -7.26
CA THR A 282 -8.37 -8.48 -7.91
C THR A 282 -7.85 -8.90 -9.27
N GLU A 283 -7.32 -7.97 -10.06
CA GLU A 283 -6.67 -8.29 -11.35
C GLU A 283 -5.35 -9.03 -11.15
N ALA A 284 -4.55 -8.63 -10.15
CA ALA A 284 -3.32 -9.32 -9.79
C ALA A 284 -3.61 -10.76 -9.32
N ALA A 285 -4.62 -10.94 -8.47
CA ALA A 285 -5.07 -12.27 -8.04
C ALA A 285 -5.53 -13.11 -9.22
N LYS A 286 -6.42 -12.59 -10.08
CA LYS A 286 -6.86 -13.29 -11.30
C LYS A 286 -5.68 -13.70 -12.17
N ARG A 287 -4.71 -12.82 -12.38
CA ARG A 287 -3.50 -13.12 -13.17
C ARG A 287 -2.71 -14.30 -12.59
N LEU A 288 -2.58 -14.38 -11.26
CA LEU A 288 -1.89 -15.51 -10.61
C LEU A 288 -2.68 -16.81 -10.76
N ILE A 289 -4.00 -16.78 -10.57
CA ILE A 289 -4.87 -17.95 -10.77
C ILE A 289 -4.78 -18.44 -12.23
N ASP A 290 -4.88 -17.53 -13.20
CA ASP A 290 -4.74 -17.84 -14.62
C ASP A 290 -3.33 -18.42 -14.97
N ALA A 291 -2.30 -18.07 -14.18
CA ALA A 291 -0.95 -18.63 -14.29
C ALA A 291 -0.77 -19.98 -13.56
N GLY A 292 -1.82 -20.54 -12.94
CA GLY A 292 -1.83 -21.86 -12.31
C GLY A 292 -1.49 -21.89 -10.82
N TYR A 293 -1.52 -20.72 -10.13
CA TYR A 293 -1.45 -20.68 -8.67
C TYR A 293 -2.77 -21.16 -8.06
N ASP A 294 -2.69 -21.76 -6.88
CA ASP A 294 -3.86 -22.23 -6.14
C ASP A 294 -4.83 -21.09 -5.83
N GLU A 295 -6.08 -21.21 -6.29
CA GLU A 295 -7.11 -20.17 -6.18
C GLU A 295 -7.44 -19.84 -4.72
N GLU A 296 -7.49 -20.84 -3.83
CA GLU A 296 -7.79 -20.63 -2.42
C GLU A 296 -6.66 -19.85 -1.73
N ILE A 297 -5.41 -20.21 -2.01
CA ILE A 297 -4.23 -19.50 -1.48
C ILE A 297 -4.23 -18.05 -1.97
N VAL A 298 -4.38 -17.83 -3.28
CA VAL A 298 -4.36 -16.47 -3.85
C VAL A 298 -5.52 -15.63 -3.33
N THR A 299 -6.71 -16.21 -3.18
CA THR A 299 -7.88 -15.51 -2.63
C THR A 299 -7.63 -15.08 -1.19
N ARG A 300 -7.04 -15.94 -0.36
CA ARG A 300 -6.67 -15.57 1.02
C ARG A 300 -5.69 -14.41 1.07
N CYS A 301 -4.77 -14.29 0.10
CA CYS A 301 -3.82 -13.18 0.05
C CYS A 301 -4.46 -11.79 -0.16
N ILE A 302 -5.70 -11.71 -0.62
CA ILE A 302 -6.45 -10.46 -0.81
C ILE A 302 -7.67 -10.33 0.13
N THR A 303 -7.91 -11.33 0.99
CA THR A 303 -9.09 -11.37 1.88
C THR A 303 -8.69 -11.60 3.34
N GLU A 304 -8.50 -12.85 3.74
CA GLU A 304 -8.25 -13.24 5.13
C GLU A 304 -6.90 -12.74 5.66
N ASN A 305 -5.85 -12.82 4.85
CA ASN A 305 -4.52 -12.43 5.30
C ASN A 305 -4.42 -10.93 5.62
N PRO A 306 -4.89 -9.99 4.76
CA PRO A 306 -4.94 -8.59 5.14
C PRO A 306 -5.89 -8.33 6.31
N GLU A 307 -7.02 -9.03 6.43
CA GLU A 307 -7.91 -8.90 7.58
C GLU A 307 -7.21 -9.30 8.90
N ARG A 308 -6.52 -10.45 8.93
CA ARG A 308 -5.74 -10.92 10.09
C ARG A 308 -4.56 -10.00 10.40
N TYR A 309 -3.94 -9.42 9.39
CA TYR A 309 -2.84 -8.47 9.57
C TYR A 309 -3.30 -7.21 10.29
N LEU A 310 -4.52 -6.75 10.01
CA LEU A 310 -5.10 -5.55 10.57
C LEU A 310 -5.67 -5.72 12.00
N LEU A 311 -5.77 -6.96 12.50
CA LEU A 311 -6.15 -7.29 13.88
C LEU A 311 -4.94 -7.26 14.81
#